data_5f3173a3ce882ce221967923f7c88220
#
_entry.id   5f3173a3ce882ce221967923f7c88220
#
_cell.length_a   1.000
_cell.length_b   1.000
_cell.length_c   1.000
_cell.angle_alpha   90.00
_cell.angle_beta   90.00
_cell.angle_gamma   90.00
#
_symmetry.space_group_name_H-M   'P 1'
#
loop_
_entity.id
_entity.type
_entity.pdbx_description
1 polymer ?
#
loop_
_entity_poly.entity_id
_entity_poly.type
_entity_poly.pdbx_seq_one_letter_code
_entity_poly.pdbx_strand_id
1 'polypeptide(L)'
;MILLCVLALCAFGEQVEVRAAHFYADEKKGENVLSGGVFVKRDKDILRTNKLIITTDKNRRAKFYRALGDARFEIMLKNKLYKGRGDELSYDVANEIYEIKGNAVVEEAQSNQKLVGETIIIDKKQESYTVMSVEQKPVKFTFELDKK
;
A
#
# COMPACT_ATOMS: atom_id res chain seq x y z
N MET A 1 -19.69 15.18 4.28
CA MET A 1 -19.73 14.06 5.26
C MET A 1 -18.94 12.85 4.83
N ILE A 2 -18.92 12.54 3.57
CA ILE A 2 -18.11 11.47 2.98
C ILE A 2 -16.62 11.86 3.03
N LEU A 3 -16.32 13.13 2.87
CA LEU A 3 -14.98 13.69 3.05
C LEU A 3 -14.46 13.47 4.48
N LEU A 4 -15.35 13.39 5.45
CA LEU A 4 -14.99 13.16 6.86
C LEU A 4 -14.47 11.74 7.13
N CYS A 5 -14.90 10.73 6.34
CA CYS A 5 -14.40 9.36 6.51
C CYS A 5 -12.96 9.20 6.07
N VAL A 6 -12.54 9.96 5.06
CA VAL A 6 -11.15 10.02 4.64
C VAL A 6 -10.34 10.87 5.63
N LEU A 7 -10.98 11.88 6.21
CA LEU A 7 -10.38 12.75 7.23
C LEU A 7 -10.32 12.12 8.63
N ALA A 8 -11.18 11.12 8.93
CA ALA A 8 -11.11 10.41 10.21
C ALA A 8 -9.85 9.55 10.35
N LEU A 9 -9.13 9.33 9.25
CA LEU A 9 -7.79 8.77 9.27
C LEU A 9 -6.76 9.74 9.86
N CYS A 10 -7.13 11.01 10.02
CA CYS A 10 -6.27 12.06 10.54
C CYS A 10 -6.44 12.27 12.04
N ALA A 11 -6.79 11.24 12.82
CA ALA A 11 -7.02 11.35 14.26
C ALA A 11 -5.81 11.88 15.05
N PHE A 12 -4.66 12.05 14.41
CA PHE A 12 -3.42 12.54 15.00
C PHE A 12 -2.83 13.74 14.27
N GLY A 13 -3.65 14.52 13.56
CA GLY A 13 -3.19 15.72 12.88
C GLY A 13 -2.46 15.50 11.57
N GLU A 14 -2.35 14.26 11.11
CA GLU A 14 -1.78 13.96 9.79
C GLU A 14 -2.79 14.25 8.69
N GLN A 15 -2.34 14.94 7.64
CA GLN A 15 -3.16 15.21 6.47
C GLN A 15 -2.95 14.11 5.43
N VAL A 16 -4.06 13.56 4.95
CA VAL A 16 -4.06 12.63 3.82
C VAL A 16 -4.74 13.32 2.66
N GLU A 17 -4.03 13.49 1.56
CA GLU A 17 -4.57 14.02 0.32
C GLU A 17 -4.94 12.85 -0.59
N VAL A 18 -6.18 12.86 -1.08
CA VAL A 18 -6.66 11.84 -2.01
C VAL A 18 -7.25 12.52 -3.23
N ARG A 19 -6.81 12.11 -4.43
CA ARG A 19 -7.35 12.59 -5.70
C ARG A 19 -7.80 11.39 -6.54
N ALA A 20 -8.97 11.52 -7.14
CA ALA A 20 -9.52 10.52 -8.05
C ALA A 20 -10.57 11.19 -8.94
N ALA A 21 -10.82 10.60 -10.10
CA ALA A 21 -11.88 11.11 -11.00
C ALA A 21 -13.28 10.81 -10.45
N HIS A 22 -13.46 9.68 -9.79
CA HIS A 22 -14.74 9.24 -9.26
C HIS A 22 -14.63 8.80 -7.80
N PHE A 23 -15.66 9.12 -7.03
CA PHE A 23 -15.80 8.69 -5.64
C PHE A 23 -17.20 8.14 -5.44
N TYR A 24 -17.30 6.95 -4.87
CA TYR A 24 -18.55 6.31 -4.50
C TYR A 24 -18.47 5.77 -3.09
N ALA A 25 -19.47 6.05 -2.28
CA ALA A 25 -19.56 5.53 -0.92
C ALA A 25 -20.81 4.68 -0.74
N ASP A 26 -20.64 3.48 -0.23
CA ASP A 26 -21.71 2.60 0.20
C ASP A 26 -21.67 2.47 1.72
N GLU A 27 -22.52 3.24 2.39
CA GLU A 27 -22.54 3.27 3.85
C GLU A 27 -23.06 1.97 4.46
N LYS A 28 -23.92 1.23 3.77
CA LYS A 28 -24.42 -0.06 4.25
C LYS A 28 -23.33 -1.12 4.26
N LYS A 29 -22.51 -1.17 3.21
CA LYS A 29 -21.39 -2.09 3.12
C LYS A 29 -20.16 -1.60 3.86
N GLY A 30 -20.11 -0.33 4.22
CA GLY A 30 -18.91 0.28 4.79
C GLY A 30 -17.77 0.32 3.80
N GLU A 31 -18.06 0.66 2.53
CA GLU A 31 -17.06 0.74 1.49
C GLU A 31 -17.05 2.13 0.85
N ASN A 32 -15.86 2.67 0.65
CA ASN A 32 -15.60 3.85 -0.13
C ASN A 32 -14.76 3.44 -1.34
N VAL A 33 -15.23 3.76 -2.54
CA VAL A 33 -14.57 3.36 -3.78
C VAL A 33 -14.14 4.59 -4.54
N LEU A 34 -12.84 4.69 -4.79
CA LEU A 34 -12.25 5.74 -5.61
C LEU A 34 -11.71 5.11 -6.91
N SER A 35 -11.93 5.78 -8.03
CA SER A 35 -11.49 5.25 -9.33
C SER A 35 -11.14 6.38 -10.28
N GLY A 36 -10.48 6.02 -11.40
CA GLY A 36 -10.06 6.97 -12.40
C GLY A 36 -8.77 7.70 -12.03
N GLY A 37 -7.70 6.95 -11.88
CA GLY A 37 -6.40 7.52 -11.57
C GLY A 37 -6.30 8.02 -10.13
N VAL A 38 -6.27 7.08 -9.19
CA VAL A 38 -6.22 7.40 -7.76
C VAL A 38 -4.80 7.77 -7.32
N PHE A 39 -4.69 8.89 -6.62
CA PHE A 39 -3.46 9.36 -6.00
C PHE A 39 -3.71 9.60 -4.52
N VAL A 40 -2.89 9.01 -3.66
CA VAL A 40 -2.95 9.22 -2.21
C VAL A 40 -1.59 9.67 -1.72
N LYS A 41 -1.58 10.73 -0.93
CA LYS A 41 -0.37 11.24 -0.29
C LYS A 41 -0.61 11.45 1.18
N ARG A 42 0.28 10.87 2.00
CA ARG A 42 0.32 11.07 3.45
C ARG A 42 1.76 11.33 3.85
N ASP A 43 2.07 12.57 4.26
CA ASP A 43 3.43 13.03 4.50
C ASP A 43 4.31 12.79 3.25
N LYS A 44 5.29 11.91 3.33
CA LYS A 44 6.16 11.55 2.20
C LYS A 44 5.73 10.27 1.49
N ASP A 45 4.73 9.58 2.03
CA ASP A 45 4.23 8.34 1.45
C ASP A 45 3.25 8.63 0.31
N ILE A 46 3.41 7.94 -0.79
CA ILE A 46 2.61 8.12 -2.01
C ILE A 46 2.11 6.77 -2.50
N LEU A 47 0.83 6.74 -2.90
CA LEU A 47 0.22 5.60 -3.58
C LEU A 47 -0.43 6.07 -4.87
N ARG A 48 -0.20 5.34 -5.95
CA ARG A 48 -0.90 5.51 -7.24
C ARG A 48 -1.50 4.19 -7.66
N THR A 49 -2.76 4.23 -8.06
CA THR A 49 -3.47 3.02 -8.48
C THR A 49 -4.66 3.41 -9.36
N ASN A 50 -5.22 2.44 -10.08
CA ASN A 50 -6.42 2.70 -10.89
C ASN A 50 -7.67 2.80 -10.03
N LYS A 51 -7.78 2.00 -8.97
CA LYS A 51 -8.94 1.94 -8.10
C LYS A 51 -8.50 1.69 -6.66
N LEU A 52 -9.13 2.38 -5.73
CA LEU A 52 -8.88 2.19 -4.30
C LEU A 52 -10.21 1.92 -3.60
N ILE A 53 -10.27 0.84 -2.82
CA ILE A 53 -11.40 0.49 -1.99
C ILE A 53 -10.96 0.63 -0.53
N ILE A 54 -11.68 1.47 0.22
CA ILE A 54 -11.45 1.65 1.65
C ILE A 54 -12.63 1.05 2.38
N THR A 55 -12.37 0.01 3.18
CA THR A 55 -13.38 -0.60 4.03
C THR A 55 -13.34 0.04 5.41
N THR A 56 -14.49 0.43 5.94
CA THR A 56 -14.63 1.09 7.24
C THR A 56 -15.32 0.20 8.25
N ASP A 57 -15.05 0.45 9.52
CA ASP A 57 -15.75 -0.21 10.64
C ASP A 57 -17.06 0.51 10.99
N LYS A 58 -17.70 0.07 12.09
CA LYS A 58 -18.97 0.66 12.57
C LYS A 58 -18.84 2.13 12.96
N ASN A 59 -17.65 2.57 13.31
CA ASN A 59 -17.34 3.95 13.68
C ASN A 59 -16.86 4.78 12.49
N ARG A 60 -16.98 4.24 11.26
CA ARG A 60 -16.54 4.87 10.02
C ARG A 60 -15.02 5.10 9.95
N ARG A 61 -14.25 4.33 10.70
CA ARG A 61 -12.79 4.35 10.63
C ARG A 61 -12.31 3.34 9.61
N ALA A 62 -11.32 3.70 8.83
CA ALA A 62 -10.74 2.79 7.86
C ALA A 62 -10.10 1.61 8.57
N LYS A 63 -10.44 0.40 8.15
CA LYS A 63 -9.87 -0.83 8.68
C LYS A 63 -9.07 -1.60 7.63
N PHE A 64 -9.34 -1.36 6.35
CA PHE A 64 -8.70 -2.09 5.28
C PHE A 64 -8.67 -1.26 4.00
N TYR A 65 -7.52 -1.26 3.33
CA TYR A 65 -7.34 -0.60 2.03
C TYR A 65 -7.00 -1.64 0.98
N ARG A 66 -7.58 -1.52 -0.21
CA ARG A 66 -7.22 -2.33 -1.38
C ARG A 66 -7.04 -1.44 -2.59
N ALA A 67 -5.83 -1.42 -3.11
CA ALA A 67 -5.49 -0.75 -4.35
C ALA A 67 -5.47 -1.78 -5.48
N LEU A 68 -6.28 -1.57 -6.49
CA LEU A 68 -6.48 -2.49 -7.60
C LEU A 68 -6.07 -1.85 -8.92
N GLY A 69 -5.30 -2.58 -9.71
CA GLY A 69 -4.85 -2.13 -11.02
C GLY A 69 -3.63 -1.22 -10.93
N ASP A 70 -2.49 -1.76 -11.31
CA ASP A 70 -1.20 -1.06 -11.37
C ASP A 70 -0.92 -0.24 -10.11
N ALA A 71 -0.92 -0.90 -8.96
CA ALA A 71 -0.64 -0.27 -7.69
C ALA A 71 0.87 0.03 -7.56
N ARG A 72 1.21 1.29 -7.32
CA ARG A 72 2.59 1.76 -7.14
C ARG A 72 2.67 2.60 -5.88
N PHE A 73 3.68 2.36 -5.07
CA PHE A 73 3.85 3.09 -3.83
C PHE A 73 5.29 3.52 -3.59
N GLU A 74 5.44 4.60 -2.84
CA GLU A 74 6.68 5.06 -2.24
C GLU A 74 6.43 5.26 -0.76
N ILE A 75 7.20 4.58 0.10
CA ILE A 75 7.02 4.60 1.55
C ILE A 75 8.36 4.89 2.23
N MET A 76 8.33 5.81 3.19
CA MET A 76 9.48 6.05 4.08
C MET A 76 9.33 5.20 5.34
N LEU A 77 10.26 4.27 5.56
CA LEU A 77 10.34 3.45 6.77
C LEU A 77 11.74 3.59 7.36
N LYS A 78 11.82 4.05 8.61
CA LYS A 78 13.09 4.22 9.33
C LYS A 78 14.13 5.01 8.51
N ASN A 79 13.70 6.13 7.92
CA ASN A 79 14.53 7.01 7.08
C ASN A 79 15.02 6.39 5.77
N LYS A 80 14.41 5.28 5.35
CA LYS A 80 14.72 4.63 4.07
C LYS A 80 13.52 4.70 3.14
N LEU A 81 13.77 5.02 1.89
CA LEU A 81 12.74 5.07 0.87
C LEU A 81 12.57 3.70 0.21
N TYR A 82 11.37 3.17 0.28
CA TYR A 82 10.99 1.94 -0.41
C TYR A 82 10.03 2.28 -1.54
N LYS A 83 10.28 1.73 -2.70
CA LYS A 83 9.39 1.81 -3.85
C LYS A 83 8.88 0.42 -4.17
N GLY A 84 7.59 0.31 -4.44
CA GLY A 84 7.01 -0.98 -4.76
C GLY A 84 5.92 -0.87 -5.80
N ARG A 85 5.61 -1.99 -6.39
CA ARG A 85 4.52 -2.12 -7.35
C ARG A 85 3.97 -3.54 -7.34
N GLY A 86 2.73 -3.66 -7.77
CA GLY A 86 2.06 -4.93 -7.95
C GLY A 86 0.72 -4.71 -8.63
N ASP A 87 0.06 -5.80 -8.98
CA ASP A 87 -1.28 -5.72 -9.56
C ASP A 87 -2.29 -5.28 -8.51
N GLU A 88 -2.09 -5.69 -7.28
CA GLU A 88 -2.94 -5.37 -6.14
C GLU A 88 -2.06 -5.10 -4.91
N LEU A 89 -2.42 -4.07 -4.15
CA LEU A 89 -1.81 -3.76 -2.86
C LEU A 89 -2.92 -3.66 -1.82
N SER A 90 -2.75 -4.32 -0.68
CA SER A 90 -3.68 -4.17 0.45
C SER A 90 -2.96 -3.77 1.71
N TYR A 91 -3.69 -3.11 2.62
CA TYR A 91 -3.19 -2.75 3.94
C TYR A 91 -4.26 -3.00 5.00
N ASP A 92 -3.93 -3.86 5.96
CA ASP A 92 -4.74 -4.14 7.14
C ASP A 92 -4.28 -3.18 8.26
N VAL A 93 -5.15 -2.25 8.62
CA VAL A 93 -4.81 -1.18 9.57
C VAL A 93 -4.52 -1.72 10.97
N ALA A 94 -5.35 -2.64 11.47
CA ALA A 94 -5.22 -3.17 12.83
C ALA A 94 -3.95 -4.00 13.01
N ASN A 95 -3.61 -4.81 12.03
CA ASN A 95 -2.46 -5.71 12.07
C ASN A 95 -1.20 -5.07 11.49
N GLU A 96 -1.33 -3.91 10.85
CA GLU A 96 -0.24 -3.21 10.16
C GLU A 96 0.49 -4.10 9.15
N ILE A 97 -0.31 -4.84 8.36
CA ILE A 97 0.21 -5.75 7.33
C ILE A 97 -0.08 -5.19 5.94
N TYR A 98 0.97 -5.03 5.15
CA TYR A 98 0.87 -4.76 3.72
C TYR A 98 1.01 -6.06 2.95
N GLU A 99 0.21 -6.23 1.91
CA GLU A 99 0.31 -7.37 0.99
C GLU A 99 0.30 -6.86 -0.44
N ILE A 100 1.31 -7.25 -1.21
CA ILE A 100 1.46 -6.90 -2.62
C ILE A 100 1.30 -8.17 -3.42
N LYS A 101 0.32 -8.23 -4.31
CA LYS A 101 0.02 -9.41 -5.11
C LYS A 101 0.14 -9.13 -6.60
N GLY A 102 0.67 -10.10 -7.32
CA GLY A 102 0.77 -10.09 -8.76
C GLY A 102 1.94 -9.27 -9.25
N ASN A 103 2.97 -9.93 -9.74
CA ASN A 103 4.18 -9.28 -10.23
C ASN A 103 4.76 -8.30 -9.21
N ALA A 104 4.83 -8.74 -7.96
CA ALA A 104 5.22 -7.89 -6.84
C ALA A 104 6.71 -7.58 -6.86
N VAL A 105 7.05 -6.29 -6.73
CA VAL A 105 8.42 -5.79 -6.68
C VAL A 105 8.53 -4.78 -5.55
N VAL A 106 9.56 -4.91 -4.73
CA VAL A 106 9.93 -3.91 -3.72
C VAL A 106 11.41 -3.59 -3.84
N GLU A 107 11.74 -2.32 -3.92
CA GLU A 107 13.10 -1.80 -3.98
C GLU A 107 13.38 -0.86 -2.82
N GLU A 108 14.56 -0.97 -2.21
CA GLU A 108 15.09 0.07 -1.34
C GLU A 108 15.94 1.01 -2.20
N ALA A 109 15.54 2.29 -2.26
CA ALA A 109 16.15 3.24 -3.21
C ALA A 109 17.63 3.51 -2.94
N GLN A 110 18.07 3.52 -1.68
CA GLN A 110 19.45 3.85 -1.32
C GLN A 110 20.44 2.70 -1.52
N SER A 111 20.02 1.47 -1.31
CA SER A 111 20.90 0.29 -1.36
C SER A 111 20.78 -0.53 -2.63
N ASN A 112 19.85 -0.17 -3.50
CA ASN A 112 19.52 -0.94 -4.71
C ASN A 112 19.14 -2.40 -4.43
N GLN A 113 18.69 -2.70 -3.20
CA GLN A 113 18.13 -4.00 -2.88
C GLN A 113 16.75 -4.14 -3.52
N LYS A 114 16.53 -5.30 -4.13
CA LYS A 114 15.29 -5.55 -4.87
C LYS A 114 14.77 -6.96 -4.59
N LEU A 115 13.50 -7.02 -4.23
CA LEU A 115 12.74 -8.27 -4.05
C LEU A 115 11.69 -8.38 -5.14
N VAL A 116 11.61 -9.55 -5.76
CA VAL A 116 10.62 -9.87 -6.79
C VAL A 116 9.97 -11.19 -6.44
N GLY A 117 8.64 -11.23 -6.51
CA GLY A 117 7.87 -12.45 -6.27
C GLY A 117 6.43 -12.29 -6.74
N GLU A 118 5.64 -13.33 -6.55
CA GLU A 118 4.21 -13.28 -6.83
C GLU A 118 3.47 -12.52 -5.74
N THR A 119 3.85 -12.73 -4.49
CA THR A 119 3.26 -12.06 -3.33
C THR A 119 4.36 -11.63 -2.36
N ILE A 120 4.28 -10.40 -1.88
CA ILE A 120 5.17 -9.88 -0.84
C ILE A 120 4.29 -9.42 0.32
N ILE A 121 4.57 -9.93 1.52
CA ILE A 121 3.87 -9.56 2.76
C ILE A 121 4.85 -8.83 3.66
N ILE A 122 4.49 -7.61 4.08
CA ILE A 122 5.28 -6.81 5.00
C ILE A 122 4.52 -6.67 6.31
N ASP A 123 5.06 -7.22 7.38
CA ASP A 123 4.50 -7.11 8.72
C ASP A 123 5.28 -6.03 9.49
N LYS A 124 4.67 -4.86 9.66
CA LYS A 124 5.32 -3.73 10.31
C LYS A 124 5.52 -3.95 11.81
N LYS A 125 4.58 -4.63 12.48
CA LYS A 125 4.68 -4.90 13.92
C LYS A 125 5.84 -5.82 14.25
N GLN A 126 6.06 -6.84 13.42
CA GLN A 126 7.14 -7.81 13.62
C GLN A 126 8.41 -7.44 12.88
N GLU A 127 8.39 -6.35 12.12
CA GLU A 127 9.51 -5.89 11.30
C GLU A 127 10.04 -7.01 10.38
N SER A 128 9.09 -7.75 9.77
CA SER A 128 9.42 -8.89 8.90
C SER A 128 8.75 -8.75 7.55
N TYR A 129 9.29 -9.44 6.58
CA TYR A 129 8.65 -9.58 5.28
C TYR A 129 8.85 -10.98 4.72
N THR A 130 7.86 -11.43 3.99
CA THR A 130 7.81 -12.75 3.37
C THR A 130 7.57 -12.57 1.89
N VAL A 131 8.33 -13.28 1.07
CA VAL A 131 8.17 -13.28 -0.38
C VAL A 131 7.82 -14.70 -0.81
N MET A 132 6.76 -14.83 -1.59
CA MET A 132 6.29 -16.12 -2.09
C MET A 132 6.17 -16.09 -3.60
N SER A 133 6.45 -17.20 -4.23
CA SER A 133 6.30 -17.38 -5.67
C SER A 133 5.99 -18.85 -5.98
N VAL A 134 5.65 -19.08 -7.25
CA VAL A 134 5.49 -20.45 -7.75
C VAL A 134 6.84 -20.95 -8.29
N GLU A 135 7.01 -22.27 -8.38
CA GLU A 135 8.27 -22.89 -8.83
C GLU A 135 8.74 -22.40 -10.19
N GLN A 136 7.81 -22.15 -11.11
CA GLN A 136 8.12 -21.69 -12.46
C GLN A 136 8.61 -20.24 -12.51
N LYS A 137 8.31 -19.45 -11.48
CA LYS A 137 8.77 -18.07 -11.34
C LYS A 137 9.28 -17.86 -9.91
N PRO A 138 10.50 -18.28 -9.61
CA PRO A 138 11.01 -18.24 -8.25
C PRO A 138 11.16 -16.82 -7.74
N VAL A 139 11.20 -16.69 -6.42
CA VAL A 139 11.55 -15.43 -5.75
C VAL A 139 12.94 -15.00 -6.18
N LYS A 140 13.09 -13.72 -6.48
CA LYS A 140 14.38 -13.13 -6.81
C LYS A 140 14.73 -12.02 -5.83
N PHE A 141 15.91 -12.14 -5.25
CA PHE A 141 16.48 -11.12 -4.38
C PHE A 141 17.82 -10.66 -4.96
N THR A 142 17.94 -9.35 -5.18
CA THR A 142 19.15 -8.74 -5.73
C THR A 142 19.66 -7.70 -4.74
N PHE A 143 20.93 -7.74 -4.44
CA PHE A 143 21.59 -6.77 -3.57
C PHE A 143 23.02 -6.53 -4.01
N GLU A 144 23.58 -5.40 -3.58
CA GLU A 144 24.97 -5.06 -3.85
C GLU A 144 25.81 -5.31 -2.60
N LEU A 145 27.00 -5.88 -2.79
CA LEU A 145 27.96 -6.03 -1.72
C LEU A 145 28.91 -4.84 -1.73
N ASP A 146 29.10 -4.25 -0.54
CA ASP A 146 30.11 -3.23 -0.37
C ASP A 146 31.49 -3.86 -0.52
N LYS A 147 32.20 -3.45 -1.54
CA LYS A 147 33.60 -3.79 -1.70
C LYS A 147 34.44 -2.79 -0.92
N LYS A 148 34.98 -3.23 0.16
CA LYS A 148 36.04 -2.48 0.82
C LYS A 148 37.38 -2.81 0.21
#